data_1aaf1acc7f65594b442d32e296ed903e
#
_entry.id   1aaf1acc7f65594b442d32e296ed903e
#
_cell.length_a   1.000
_cell.length_b   1.000
_cell.length_c   1.000
_cell.angle_alpha   90.00
_cell.angle_beta   90.00
_cell.angle_gamma   90.00
#
_symmetry.space_group_name_H-M   'P 1'
#
loop_
_entity.id
_entity.type
_entity.pdbx_description
1 polymer ?
#
loop_
_entity_poly.entity_id
_entity_poly.type
_entity_poly.pdbx_seq_one_letter_code
_entity_poly.pdbx_strand_id
1 'polypeptide(L)' 'MTLYFFERITEDDFIGPVIVAAPSEDDAWALLATRERGDRTALESLGWQIAQDLAAMPARPAVVYPSHYRRAVLD' A
#
# COMPACT_ATOMS: atom_id res chain seq x y z
N MET A 1 -13.35 0.08 10.87
CA MET A 1 -12.64 0.37 9.61
C MET A 1 -11.23 -0.19 9.64
N THR A 2 -10.71 -0.50 8.49
CA THR A 2 -9.35 -0.99 8.34
C THR A 2 -8.48 0.09 7.73
N LEU A 3 -7.23 0.16 8.15
CA LEU A 3 -6.26 1.04 7.53
C LEU A 3 -5.53 0.28 6.44
N TYR A 4 -5.54 0.82 5.22
CA TYR A 4 -4.87 0.25 4.08
C TYR A 4 -3.67 1.12 3.73
N PHE A 5 -2.50 0.49 3.63
CA PHE A 5 -1.25 1.18 3.33
C PHE A 5 -0.94 0.96 1.86
N PHE A 6 -1.05 2.04 1.10
CA PHE A 6 -0.74 1.99 -0.33
C PHE A 6 0.68 2.46 -0.57
N GLU A 7 1.34 1.78 -1.47
CA GLU A 7 2.67 2.18 -1.94
C GLU A 7 2.72 2.02 -3.44
N ARG A 8 3.54 2.83 -4.08
CA ARG A 8 3.79 2.70 -5.51
C ARG A 8 5.25 2.32 -5.69
N ILE A 9 5.47 1.15 -6.28
CA ILE A 9 6.81 0.61 -6.49
C ILE A 9 7.09 0.56 -7.98
N THR A 10 8.18 1.20 -8.39
CA THR A 10 8.69 1.13 -9.77
C THR A 10 10.12 0.64 -9.70
N GLU A 11 10.75 0.44 -10.87
CA GLU A 11 12.15 -0.02 -10.90
C GLU A 11 13.10 0.92 -10.18
N ASP A 12 12.81 2.21 -10.24
CA ASP A 12 13.72 3.24 -9.77
C ASP A 12 13.23 3.99 -8.53
N ASP A 13 12.00 3.73 -8.09
CA ASP A 13 11.41 4.61 -7.09
C ASP A 13 10.40 3.90 -6.19
N PHE A 14 10.20 4.50 -5.04
CA PHE A 14 9.19 4.08 -4.08
C PHE A 14 8.43 5.32 -3.61
N ILE A 15 7.12 5.29 -3.79
CA ILE A 15 6.24 6.38 -3.36
C ILE A 15 5.29 5.83 -2.31
N GLY A 16 5.31 6.43 -1.16
CA GLY A 16 4.43 6.08 -0.06
C GLY A 16 4.87 6.74 1.23
N PRO A 17 4.14 6.49 2.29
CA PRO A 17 2.86 5.79 2.31
C PRO A 17 1.68 6.71 2.01
N VAL A 18 0.64 6.14 1.41
CA VAL A 18 -0.68 6.74 1.42
C VAL A 18 -1.53 5.80 2.27
N ILE A 19 -2.04 6.30 3.38
CA ILE A 19 -2.79 5.50 4.33
C ILE A 19 -4.25 5.86 4.21
N VAL A 20 -5.10 4.87 3.94
CA VAL A 20 -6.53 5.07 3.74
C VAL A 20 -7.30 4.26 4.76
N ALA A 21 -8.22 4.93 5.47
CA ALA A 21 -9.16 4.24 6.35
C ALA A 21 -10.43 3.98 5.55
N ALA A 22 -10.84 2.72 5.45
CA ALA A 22 -12.02 2.35 4.68
C ALA A 22 -12.64 1.07 5.24
N PRO A 23 -13.94 0.85 5.00
CA PRO A 23 -14.59 -0.37 5.47
C PRO A 23 -14.22 -1.61 4.67
N SER A 24 -13.73 -1.45 3.45
CA SER A 24 -13.33 -2.56 2.61
C SER A 24 -12.18 -2.16 1.70
N GLU A 25 -11.52 -3.16 1.12
CA GLU A 25 -10.44 -2.92 0.16
C GLU A 25 -10.94 -2.15 -1.07
N ASP A 26 -12.11 -2.50 -1.58
CA ASP A 26 -12.67 -1.80 -2.74
C ASP A 26 -12.90 -0.33 -2.45
N ASP A 27 -13.40 -0.01 -1.28
CA ASP A 27 -13.61 1.38 -0.87
C ASP A 27 -12.26 2.10 -0.72
N ALA A 28 -11.25 1.43 -0.23
CA ALA A 28 -9.91 2.00 -0.10
C ALA A 28 -9.34 2.35 -1.48
N TRP A 29 -9.46 1.46 -2.44
CA TRP A 29 -9.02 1.73 -3.81
C TRP A 29 -9.80 2.89 -4.44
N ALA A 30 -11.10 2.99 -4.15
CA ALA A 30 -11.93 4.08 -4.68
C ALA A 30 -11.46 5.43 -4.14
N LEU A 31 -11.08 5.49 -2.86
CA LEU A 31 -10.56 6.72 -2.27
C LEU A 31 -9.20 7.09 -2.85
N LEU A 32 -8.33 6.10 -3.04
CA LEU A 32 -7.05 6.34 -3.68
C LEU A 32 -7.23 6.82 -5.12
N ALA A 33 -8.17 6.23 -5.85
CA ALA A 33 -8.48 6.62 -7.22
C ALA A 33 -8.92 8.08 -7.31
N THR A 34 -9.73 8.53 -6.35
CA THR A 34 -10.15 9.93 -6.29
C THR A 34 -8.94 10.86 -6.09
N ARG A 35 -8.04 10.49 -5.19
CA ARG A 35 -6.85 11.26 -4.88
C ARG A 35 -5.89 11.32 -6.06
N GLU A 36 -5.64 10.18 -6.70
CA GLU A 36 -4.64 10.07 -7.77
C GLU A 36 -5.21 10.30 -9.17
N ARG A 37 -6.52 10.53 -9.26
CA ARG A 37 -7.20 10.83 -10.53
C ARG A 37 -7.05 9.73 -11.57
N GLY A 38 -7.28 8.49 -11.16
CA GLY A 38 -7.26 7.36 -12.06
C GLY A 38 -8.00 6.20 -11.42
N ASP A 39 -8.57 5.32 -12.21
CA ASP A 39 -9.25 4.16 -11.66
C ASP A 39 -8.24 3.12 -11.15
N ARG A 40 -8.75 2.08 -10.48
CA ARG A 40 -7.89 1.05 -9.90
C ARG A 40 -6.97 0.39 -10.93
N THR A 41 -7.50 0.08 -12.11
CA THR A 41 -6.71 -0.56 -13.16
C THR A 41 -5.53 0.31 -13.58
N ALA A 42 -5.78 1.60 -13.77
CA ALA A 42 -4.72 2.55 -14.11
C ALA A 42 -3.69 2.67 -12.99
N LEU A 43 -4.15 2.73 -11.74
CA LEU A 43 -3.24 2.83 -10.59
C LEU A 43 -2.37 1.60 -10.45
N GLU A 44 -2.94 0.41 -10.60
CA GLU A 44 -2.17 -0.83 -10.55
C GLU A 44 -1.13 -0.89 -11.67
N SER A 45 -1.48 -0.40 -12.86
CA SER A 45 -0.54 -0.33 -13.98
C SER A 45 0.64 0.60 -13.69
N LEU A 46 0.44 1.61 -12.84
CA LEU A 46 1.50 2.53 -12.44
C LEU A 46 2.33 2.02 -11.27
N GLY A 47 2.00 0.86 -10.73
CA GLY A 47 2.75 0.27 -9.63
C GLY A 47 2.13 0.42 -8.25
N TRP A 48 0.92 0.97 -8.15
CA TRP A 48 0.24 1.09 -6.85
C TRP A 48 -0.21 -0.27 -6.36
N GLN A 49 -0.02 -0.50 -5.09
CA GLN A 49 -0.43 -1.74 -4.44
C GLN A 49 -0.68 -1.52 -2.96
N ILE A 50 -1.43 -2.42 -2.35
CA ILE A 50 -1.59 -2.44 -0.91
C ILE A 50 -0.38 -3.12 -0.31
N ALA A 51 0.34 -2.37 0.54
CA ALA A 51 1.53 -2.89 1.21
C ALA A 51 1.16 -3.74 2.42
N GLN A 52 0.17 -3.28 3.19
CA GLN A 52 -0.15 -3.91 4.47
C GLN A 52 -1.58 -3.61 4.89
N ASP A 53 -2.25 -4.64 5.40
CA ASP A 53 -3.53 -4.53 6.07
C ASP A 53 -3.27 -4.71 7.57
N LEU A 54 -3.65 -3.75 8.38
CA LEU A 54 -3.40 -3.81 9.82
C LEU A 54 -4.11 -4.99 10.50
N ALA A 55 -5.18 -5.51 9.89
CA ALA A 55 -5.85 -6.69 10.43
C ALA A 55 -4.97 -7.94 10.35
N ALA A 56 -3.96 -7.93 9.51
CA ALA A 56 -3.05 -9.07 9.30
C ALA A 56 -1.68 -8.83 9.97
N MET A 57 -1.68 -8.21 11.14
CA MET A 57 -0.44 -7.94 11.88
C MET A 57 0.29 -9.23 12.21
N PRO A 58 1.63 -9.25 12.08
CA PRO A 58 2.39 -10.46 12.39
C PRO A 58 2.39 -10.75 13.88
N ALA A 59 2.54 -12.04 14.22
CA ALA A 59 2.60 -12.47 15.62
C ALA A 59 3.95 -12.20 16.26
N ARG A 60 4.97 -11.91 15.48
CA ARG A 60 6.34 -11.64 15.96
C ARG A 60 6.72 -10.20 15.65
N PRO A 61 7.65 -9.62 16.41
CA PRO A 61 8.18 -8.31 16.05
C PRO A 61 8.73 -8.34 14.62
N ALA A 62 8.28 -7.39 13.82
CA ALA A 62 8.67 -7.34 12.41
C ALA A 62 8.45 -5.93 11.88
N VAL A 63 9.18 -5.60 10.80
CA VAL A 63 8.90 -4.39 10.05
C VAL A 63 7.74 -4.67 9.12
N VAL A 64 6.60 -4.02 9.36
CA VAL A 64 5.39 -4.27 8.56
C VAL A 64 5.25 -3.29 7.40
N TYR A 65 5.93 -2.17 7.47
CA TYR A 65 5.91 -1.19 6.40
C TYR A 65 7.23 -0.42 6.35
N PRO A 66 7.79 -0.17 5.19
CA PRO A 66 7.36 -0.66 3.88
C PRO A 66 7.53 -2.16 3.75
N SER A 67 6.68 -2.78 2.94
CA SER A 67 6.65 -4.24 2.82
C SER A 67 7.95 -4.83 2.27
N HIS A 68 8.73 -4.04 1.56
CA HIS A 68 10.01 -4.47 0.98
C HIS A 68 11.22 -3.97 1.76
N TYR A 69 11.01 -3.43 2.96
CA TYR A 69 12.08 -2.84 3.77
C TYR A 69 13.21 -3.82 4.03
N ARG A 70 12.87 -5.06 4.29
CA ARG A 70 13.86 -6.08 4.61
C ARG A 70 14.93 -6.22 3.52
N ARG A 71 14.52 -6.15 2.27
CA ARG A 71 15.46 -6.28 1.15
C ARG A 71 16.43 -5.10 1.12
N ALA A 72 15.92 -3.92 1.36
CA ALA A 72 16.76 -2.72 1.33
C ALA A 72 17.78 -2.68 2.45
N VAL A 73 17.49 -3.32 3.58
CA VAL A 73 18.34 -3.22 4.78
C VAL A 73 19.21 -4.44 4.97
N LEU A 74 18.70 -5.63 4.68
CA LEU A 74 19.38 -6.89 5.01
C LEU A 74 20.18 -7.46 3.86
N ASP A 75 19.91 -7.02 2.68
CA ASP A 75 20.67 -7.45 1.51
C ASP A 75 21.93 -6.60 1.35
#